data_32205acb909b4ec00ad0178d45924f07
#
_entry.id   32205acb909b4ec00ad0178d45924f07
#
_cell.length_a   1.000
_cell.length_b   1.000
_cell.length_c   1.000
_cell.angle_alpha   90.00
_cell.angle_beta   90.00
_cell.angle_gamma   90.00
#
_symmetry.space_group_name_H-M   'P 1'
#
loop_
_entity.id
_entity.type
_entity.pdbx_description
1 polymer ?
#
loop_
_entity_poly.entity_id
_entity_poly.type
_entity_poly.pdbx_seq_one_letter_code
_entity_poly.pdbx_strand_id
1 'polypeptide(L)' 'MKEGLIVKSLKGHDTGRVYLVVAILDENFVLLCDGKYRKIDNPKQKRIKHLEFVGEVAPTGELTDSYIRKICKL' A
#
# COMPACT_ATOMS: atom_id res chain seq x y z
N MET A 1 -1.77 -4.82 11.40
CA MET A 1 -1.38 -4.53 10.00
C MET A 1 -0.78 -5.76 9.37
N LYS A 2 -1.15 -6.07 8.16
CA LYS A 2 -0.63 -7.23 7.43
C LYS A 2 -0.52 -6.93 5.95
N GLU A 3 0.24 -7.75 5.23
CA GLU A 3 0.34 -7.65 3.77
C GLU A 3 -1.02 -7.90 3.13
N GLY A 4 -1.28 -7.24 2.01
CA GLY A 4 -2.53 -7.39 1.29
C GLY A 4 -3.62 -6.40 1.69
N LEU A 5 -3.39 -5.57 2.70
CA LEU A 5 -4.35 -4.53 3.06
C LEU A 5 -4.26 -3.36 2.09
N ILE A 6 -5.40 -2.77 1.78
CA ILE A 6 -5.50 -1.53 1.02
C ILE A 6 -5.70 -0.42 2.03
N VAL A 7 -4.85 0.60 1.97
CA VAL A 7 -4.83 1.69 2.94
C VAL A 7 -4.77 3.04 2.23
N LYS A 8 -5.23 4.08 2.93
CA LYS A 8 -5.20 5.45 2.44
C LYS A 8 -4.25 6.25 3.31
N SER A 9 -3.41 7.07 2.70
CA SER A 9 -2.52 7.96 3.43
C SER A 9 -3.32 9.13 4.03
N LEU A 10 -3.09 9.40 5.32
CA LEU A 10 -3.77 10.47 6.04
C LEU A 10 -2.89 11.69 6.25
N LYS A 11 -1.59 11.59 6.01
CA LYS A 11 -0.65 12.69 6.25
C LYS A 11 0.43 12.74 5.18
N GLY A 12 0.99 13.94 4.99
CA GLY A 12 2.09 14.16 4.09
C GLY A 12 1.61 14.59 2.70
N HIS A 13 2.56 14.64 1.77
CA HIS A 13 2.28 15.07 0.39
C HIS A 13 1.40 14.11 -0.37
N ASP A 14 1.30 12.87 0.09
CA ASP A 14 0.48 11.84 -0.55
C ASP A 14 -0.87 11.64 0.12
N THR A 15 -1.30 12.57 0.97
CA THR A 15 -2.60 12.49 1.65
C THR A 15 -3.71 12.20 0.65
N GLY A 16 -4.53 11.21 0.97
CA GLY A 16 -5.64 10.79 0.11
C GLY A 16 -5.28 9.72 -0.90
N ARG A 17 -4.00 9.45 -1.13
CA ARG A 17 -3.60 8.36 -2.03
C ARG A 17 -3.84 7.00 -1.40
N VAL A 18 -4.21 6.05 -2.25
CA VAL A 18 -4.50 4.68 -1.85
C VAL A 18 -3.34 3.78 -2.26
N TYR A 19 -2.94 2.89 -1.35
CA TYR A 19 -1.80 1.99 -1.53
C TYR A 19 -2.14 0.58 -1.10
N LEU A 20 -1.36 -0.37 -1.62
CA LEU A 20 -1.36 -1.75 -1.15
C LEU A 20 -0.17 -1.94 -0.20
N VAL A 21 -0.41 -2.57 0.94
CA VAL A 21 0.67 -2.94 1.86
C VAL A 21 1.37 -4.18 1.29
N VAL A 22 2.64 -4.03 0.90
CA VAL A 22 3.40 -5.12 0.28
C VAL A 22 4.38 -5.77 1.24
N ALA A 23 4.73 -5.10 2.34
CA ALA A 23 5.61 -5.68 3.37
C ALA A 23 5.41 -4.98 4.70
N ILE A 24 5.66 -5.71 5.77
CA ILE A 24 5.65 -5.19 7.13
C ILE A 24 7.11 -5.11 7.58
N LEU A 25 7.57 -3.91 7.95
CA LEU A 25 8.95 -3.74 8.42
C LEU A 25 9.07 -4.01 9.92
N ASP A 26 8.14 -3.44 10.68
CA ASP A 26 8.07 -3.65 12.13
C ASP A 26 6.68 -3.22 12.61
N GLU A 27 6.51 -3.02 13.92
CA GLU A 27 5.22 -2.65 14.48
C GLU A 27 4.79 -1.22 14.13
N ASN A 28 5.69 -0.39 13.59
CA ASN A 28 5.42 1.02 13.29
C ASN A 28 5.41 1.35 11.81
N PHE A 29 6.10 0.56 10.97
CA PHE A 29 6.31 0.90 9.57
C PHE A 29 5.96 -0.23 8.63
N VAL A 30 5.45 0.15 7.45
CA VAL A 30 5.14 -0.77 6.36
C VAL A 30 5.71 -0.22 5.06
N LEU A 31 5.79 -1.09 4.05
CA LEU A 31 6.11 -0.69 2.68
C LEU A 31 4.85 -0.73 1.85
N LEU A 32 4.66 0.32 1.05
CA LEU A 32 3.45 0.55 0.27
C LEU A 32 3.76 0.73 -1.21
N CYS A 33 2.87 0.23 -2.06
CA CYS A 33 2.93 0.44 -3.52
C CYS A 33 1.56 0.83 -4.05
N ASP A 34 1.52 1.62 -5.12
CA ASP A 34 0.30 1.92 -5.84
C ASP A 34 0.37 1.48 -7.32
N GLY A 35 1.52 0.99 -7.74
CA GLY A 35 1.74 0.52 -9.10
C GLY A 35 1.97 1.63 -10.12
N LYS A 36 1.95 2.87 -9.70
CA LYS A 36 2.13 4.02 -10.58
C LYS A 36 3.28 4.92 -10.11
N TYR A 37 3.09 5.61 -8.98
CA TYR A 37 4.12 6.48 -8.41
C TYR A 37 5.11 5.68 -7.56
N ARG A 38 4.63 4.61 -6.94
CA ARG A 38 5.46 3.71 -6.13
C ARG A 38 5.26 2.29 -6.63
N LYS A 39 6.25 1.81 -7.36
CA LYS A 39 6.23 0.48 -7.95
C LYS A 39 6.83 -0.55 -7.00
N ILE A 40 6.63 -1.82 -7.30
CA ILE A 40 7.08 -2.93 -6.46
C ILE A 40 8.58 -2.85 -6.17
N ASP A 41 9.38 -2.45 -7.14
CA ASP A 41 10.83 -2.37 -7.00
C ASP A 41 11.30 -1.16 -6.18
N ASN A 42 10.40 -0.25 -5.84
CA ASN A 42 10.73 0.94 -5.06
C ASN A 42 9.55 1.35 -4.19
N PRO A 43 9.15 0.51 -3.22
CA PRO A 43 8.00 0.79 -2.37
C PRO A 43 8.29 1.96 -1.44
N LYS A 44 7.21 2.58 -0.96
CA LYS A 44 7.29 3.71 -0.03
C LYS A 44 7.21 3.21 1.40
N GLN A 45 8.09 3.68 2.27
CA GLN A 45 8.00 3.43 3.70
C GLN A 45 7.06 4.44 4.33
N LYS A 46 6.13 3.96 5.17
CA LYS A 46 5.13 4.82 5.80
C LYS A 46 4.82 4.33 7.20
N ARG A 47 4.55 5.28 8.12
CA ARG A 47 4.11 4.92 9.47
C ARG A 47 2.67 4.41 9.45
N ILE A 48 2.45 3.31 10.15
CA ILE A 48 1.13 2.68 10.21
C ILE A 48 0.08 3.64 10.77
N LYS A 49 0.44 4.44 11.77
CA LYS A 49 -0.51 5.38 12.39
C LYS A 49 -0.99 6.49 11.46
N HIS A 50 -0.35 6.68 10.32
CA HIS A 50 -0.77 7.66 9.32
C HIS A 50 -1.58 7.05 8.19
N LEU A 51 -2.08 5.83 8.39
CA LEU A 51 -2.83 5.09 7.39
C LEU A 51 -4.23 4.76 7.87
N GLU A 52 -5.18 4.80 6.94
CA GLU A 52 -6.55 4.39 7.17
C GLU A 52 -6.81 3.11 6.41
N PHE A 53 -7.41 2.12 7.08
CA PHE A 53 -7.81 0.89 6.44
C PHE A 53 -8.95 1.15 5.46
N VAL A 54 -8.79 0.70 4.21
CA VAL A 54 -9.80 0.85 3.15
C VAL A 54 -10.37 -0.52 2.77
N GLY A 55 -9.53 -1.52 2.64
CA GLY A 55 -9.97 -2.84 2.22
C GLY A 55 -8.85 -3.86 2.26
N GLU A 56 -9.15 -5.05 1.75
CA GLU A 56 -8.21 -6.14 1.72
C GLU A 56 -8.37 -6.89 0.41
N VAL A 57 -7.24 -7.32 -0.20
CA VAL A 57 -7.29 -8.15 -1.39
C VAL A 57 -6.95 -9.58 -1.05
N ALA A 58 -7.62 -10.51 -1.74
CA ALA A 58 -7.32 -11.92 -1.59
C ALA A 58 -5.89 -12.19 -2.07
N PRO A 59 -5.17 -13.12 -1.42
CA PRO A 59 -3.84 -13.50 -1.89
C PRO A 59 -3.90 -13.99 -3.32
N THR A 60 -3.08 -13.40 -4.19
CA THR A 60 -2.91 -13.86 -5.57
C THR A 60 -1.48 -14.35 -5.71
N GLY A 61 -1.24 -15.22 -6.68
CA GLY A 61 0.06 -15.83 -6.84
C GLY A 61 1.18 -14.85 -7.10
N GLU A 62 0.91 -13.76 -7.81
CA GLU A 62 1.94 -12.83 -8.20
C GLU A 62 1.42 -11.39 -8.21
N LEU A 63 2.18 -10.49 -7.57
CA LEU A 63 1.87 -9.08 -7.57
C LEU A 63 2.64 -8.40 -8.70
N THR A 64 1.92 -7.65 -9.53
CA THR A 64 2.51 -6.82 -10.57
C THR A 64 2.07 -5.38 -10.37
N ASP A 65 2.84 -4.43 -10.88
CA ASP A 65 2.46 -3.02 -10.80
C ASP A 65 1.12 -2.76 -11.46
N SER A 66 0.84 -3.45 -12.56
CA SER A 66 -0.43 -3.33 -13.27
C SER A 66 -1.60 -3.76 -12.40
N TYR A 67 -1.46 -4.88 -11.70
CA TYR A 67 -2.50 -5.39 -10.80
C TYR A 67 -2.70 -4.44 -9.61
N ILE A 68 -1.59 -3.98 -9.00
CA ILE A 68 -1.66 -3.05 -7.86
C ILE A 68 -2.35 -1.75 -8.27
N ARG A 69 -2.02 -1.23 -9.45
CA ARG A 69 -2.64 -0.01 -9.96
C ARG A 69 -4.15 -0.17 -10.10
N LYS A 70 -4.62 -1.35 -10.52
CA LYS A 70 -6.04 -1.61 -10.64
C LYS A 70 -6.74 -1.60 -9.29
N ILE A 71 -6.17 -2.27 -8.29
CA ILE A 71 -6.82 -2.38 -6.98
C ILE A 71 -6.75 -1.08 -6.19
N CYS A 72 -5.80 -0.21 -6.48
CA CYS A 72 -5.65 1.08 -5.79
C CYS A 72 -6.46 2.21 -6.43
N LYS A 73 -7.25 1.92 -7.45
CA LYS A 73 -8.12 2.90 -8.11
C LYS A 73 -9.44 3.15 -7.38
N LEU A 74 -9.52 2.74 -6.16
CA LEU A 74 -10.75 2.88 -5.38
C LEU A 74 -11.02 4.32 -4.98
#